data_96c10774ab4e1567d84cf3d549d2347d
#
_entry.id   96c10774ab4e1567d84cf3d549d2347d
#
_cell.length_a   1.000
_cell.length_b   1.000
_cell.length_c   1.000
_cell.angle_alpha   90.00
_cell.angle_beta   90.00
_cell.angle_gamma   90.00
#
_symmetry.space_group_name_H-M   'P 1'
#
loop_
_entity.id
_entity.type
_entity.pdbx_description
1 polymer ?
#
loop_
_entity_poly.entity_id
_entity_poly.type
_entity_poly.pdbx_seq_one_letter_code
_entity_poly.pdbx_strand_id
1 'polypeptide(L)'
;MPAITTVMSPASGSMPFSTVTAAPFGTGGFRLIIENMAYASTAHEVLAVVFQVRRVAEQVKGTPQKAKPQLSVLLWERSQDPQRGAWSLPGGRLRNDEDMTYSVRRQLAEKVDLRELAHLEQLAVFSEPARLPGTRMIASTFLGLVPSPATPELPPDTRWHPLNTLPSMAFDHGPMVTHARARLVAKMSYTNIGFALAPKEFALSTLRDIYGATLGYQVDATNLQRVLARRSVIIQTGTVAQSGRSGGRPAALYRFTDSQLRVTDEFAAAAARELTTRSLLEHYLY
;
A
#
# COMPACT_ATOMS: atom_id res chain seq x y z
N MET A 1 -41.81 28.41 -34.67
CA MET A 1 -41.18 27.98 -33.40
C MET A 1 -41.44 26.47 -33.23
N PRO A 2 -40.49 25.58 -33.45
CA PRO A 2 -40.70 24.18 -33.11
C PRO A 2 -40.47 23.98 -31.60
N ALA A 3 -41.41 23.31 -30.97
CA ALA A 3 -41.48 23.05 -29.55
C ALA A 3 -40.35 22.12 -29.11
N ILE A 4 -39.68 22.48 -28.02
CA ILE A 4 -38.75 21.62 -27.30
C ILE A 4 -39.62 20.64 -26.51
N THR A 5 -39.72 19.39 -26.95
CA THR A 5 -40.35 18.35 -26.17
C THR A 5 -39.29 17.69 -25.29
N THR A 6 -39.28 18.09 -24.03
CA THR A 6 -38.47 17.39 -23.02
C THR A 6 -39.26 16.16 -22.57
N VAL A 7 -38.85 14.97 -22.94
CA VAL A 7 -39.38 13.74 -22.39
C VAL A 7 -38.54 13.38 -21.15
N MET A 8 -39.05 13.72 -19.98
CA MET A 8 -38.54 13.16 -18.71
C MET A 8 -39.29 11.84 -18.46
N SER A 9 -38.57 10.75 -18.38
CA SER A 9 -39.09 9.51 -17.88
C SER A 9 -38.54 9.28 -16.46
N PRO A 10 -39.39 9.08 -15.46
CA PRO A 10 -38.95 8.74 -14.14
C PRO A 10 -38.97 7.23 -13.95
N ALA A 11 -37.87 6.58 -13.63
CA ALA A 11 -37.84 5.40 -12.77
C ALA A 11 -36.40 4.86 -12.59
N SER A 12 -36.03 4.73 -11.37
CA SER A 12 -35.12 3.78 -10.73
C SER A 12 -34.15 2.98 -11.64
N GLY A 13 -32.87 3.38 -11.65
CA GLY A 13 -31.79 2.65 -12.30
C GLY A 13 -30.83 3.63 -12.95
N SER A 14 -29.54 3.47 -12.72
CA SER A 14 -28.46 4.30 -13.25
C SER A 14 -28.73 4.85 -14.64
N MET A 15 -29.03 6.15 -14.74
CA MET A 15 -29.23 6.82 -16.02
C MET A 15 -27.92 6.90 -16.79
N PRO A 16 -27.85 6.47 -18.07
CA PRO A 16 -26.75 6.81 -18.93
C PRO A 16 -26.78 8.33 -19.19
N PHE A 17 -25.63 9.00 -18.99
CA PHE A 17 -25.50 10.40 -19.39
C PHE A 17 -25.63 10.49 -20.91
N SER A 18 -26.60 11.26 -21.37
CA SER A 18 -26.76 11.58 -22.79
C SER A 18 -25.98 12.86 -23.10
N THR A 19 -25.06 12.80 -24.03
CA THR A 19 -24.38 13.98 -24.55
C THR A 19 -25.27 14.65 -25.61
N VAL A 20 -25.60 15.89 -25.36
CA VAL A 20 -26.38 16.69 -26.31
C VAL A 20 -25.43 17.53 -27.14
N THR A 21 -25.27 17.19 -28.42
CA THR A 21 -24.45 17.98 -29.34
C THR A 21 -25.39 18.79 -30.27
N ALA A 22 -25.23 20.08 -30.26
CA ALA A 22 -25.95 20.96 -31.20
C ALA A 22 -25.12 21.09 -32.48
N ALA A 23 -25.64 20.63 -33.60
CA ALA A 23 -25.08 20.87 -34.94
C ALA A 23 -25.86 21.93 -35.69
N PRO A 24 -25.21 22.82 -36.43
CA PRO A 24 -25.91 23.84 -37.23
C PRO A 24 -26.68 23.18 -38.40
N PHE A 25 -27.92 23.51 -38.53
CA PHE A 25 -28.76 23.08 -39.64
C PHE A 25 -29.28 24.32 -40.37
N GLY A 26 -28.97 24.50 -41.64
CA GLY A 26 -29.17 25.61 -42.54
C GLY A 26 -30.13 26.73 -42.08
N THR A 27 -29.73 27.98 -42.26
CA THR A 27 -30.50 29.17 -41.91
C THR A 27 -30.93 29.34 -40.46
N GLY A 28 -29.98 29.22 -39.51
CA GLY A 28 -30.17 29.71 -38.14
C GLY A 28 -30.80 28.75 -37.15
N GLY A 29 -30.96 27.46 -37.46
CA GLY A 29 -31.44 26.43 -36.55
C GLY A 29 -30.33 25.49 -36.05
N PHE A 30 -30.49 24.95 -34.86
CA PHE A 30 -29.61 23.91 -34.31
C PHE A 30 -30.39 22.60 -34.19
N ARG A 31 -29.82 21.48 -34.69
CA ARG A 31 -30.35 20.15 -34.45
C ARG A 31 -29.63 19.55 -33.23
N LEU A 32 -30.36 19.23 -32.20
CA LEU A 32 -29.82 18.46 -31.09
C LEU A 32 -29.65 17.00 -31.53
N ILE A 33 -28.43 16.52 -31.60
CA ILE A 33 -28.14 15.11 -31.75
C ILE A 33 -27.81 14.59 -30.34
N ILE A 34 -28.70 13.77 -29.80
CA ILE A 34 -28.48 13.07 -28.55
C ILE A 34 -27.84 11.73 -28.92
N GLU A 35 -26.54 11.63 -28.83
CA GLU A 35 -25.86 10.35 -28.91
C GLU A 35 -25.93 9.66 -27.56
N ASN A 36 -26.57 8.52 -27.53
CA ASN A 36 -26.65 7.65 -26.36
C ASN A 36 -25.30 6.94 -26.22
N MET A 37 -24.30 7.63 -25.64
CA MET A 37 -23.05 6.98 -25.28
C MET A 37 -23.32 6.11 -24.04
N ALA A 38 -23.57 4.83 -24.27
CA ALA A 38 -23.50 3.84 -23.20
C ALA A 38 -22.07 3.79 -22.69
N TYR A 39 -21.74 4.57 -21.68
CA TYR A 39 -20.48 4.39 -20.95
C TYR A 39 -20.46 3.00 -20.35
N ALA A 40 -19.53 2.15 -20.78
CA ALA A 40 -19.29 0.90 -20.12
C ALA A 40 -19.04 1.18 -18.63
N SER A 41 -19.77 0.53 -17.75
CA SER A 41 -19.66 0.75 -16.31
C SER A 41 -18.23 0.46 -15.86
N THR A 42 -17.55 1.48 -15.34
CA THR A 42 -16.23 1.33 -14.74
C THR A 42 -16.40 0.91 -13.29
N ALA A 43 -15.87 -0.24 -12.92
CA ALA A 43 -15.86 -0.68 -11.54
C ALA A 43 -14.62 -0.15 -10.82
N HIS A 44 -14.72 0.00 -9.51
CA HIS A 44 -13.63 0.44 -8.65
C HIS A 44 -13.33 -0.63 -7.59
N GLU A 45 -12.06 -0.93 -7.42
CA GLU A 45 -11.60 -1.78 -6.32
C GLU A 45 -10.60 -1.05 -5.43
N VAL A 46 -10.52 -1.48 -4.19
CA VAL A 46 -9.58 -0.98 -3.20
C VAL A 46 -8.69 -2.13 -2.77
N LEU A 47 -7.37 -1.95 -2.89
CA LEU A 47 -6.36 -2.97 -2.60
C LEU A 47 -5.39 -2.46 -1.54
N ALA A 48 -4.88 -3.35 -0.69
CA ALA A 48 -3.88 -3.02 0.32
C ALA A 48 -2.57 -3.76 0.09
N VAL A 49 -1.47 -3.03 0.03
CA VAL A 49 -0.12 -3.57 0.18
C VAL A 49 0.28 -3.43 1.64
N VAL A 50 0.22 -4.52 2.39
CA VAL A 50 0.52 -4.52 3.82
C VAL A 50 1.89 -5.11 4.05
N PHE A 51 2.79 -4.36 4.70
CA PHE A 51 4.13 -4.81 5.02
C PHE A 51 4.33 -5.03 6.52
N GLN A 52 5.18 -6.02 6.83
CA GLN A 52 5.73 -6.30 8.15
C GLN A 52 7.18 -6.77 8.01
N VAL A 53 8.06 -6.39 8.93
CA VAL A 53 9.40 -7.00 9.03
C VAL A 53 9.31 -8.26 9.88
N ARG A 54 9.64 -9.41 9.30
CA ARG A 54 9.54 -10.74 9.92
C ARG A 54 10.89 -11.45 9.89
N ARG A 55 11.14 -12.30 10.88
CA ARG A 55 12.30 -13.21 10.85
C ARG A 55 11.95 -14.44 10.03
N VAL A 56 12.64 -14.61 8.91
CA VAL A 56 12.43 -15.71 7.97
C VAL A 56 13.66 -16.59 7.97
N ALA A 57 13.46 -17.90 8.15
CA ALA A 57 14.52 -18.90 8.03
C ALA A 57 14.83 -19.10 6.55
N GLU A 58 16.09 -18.88 6.15
CA GLU A 58 16.54 -19.26 4.81
C GLU A 58 16.70 -20.78 4.74
N GLN A 59 15.95 -21.41 3.84
CA GLN A 59 16.11 -22.84 3.56
C GLN A 59 17.30 -23.03 2.60
N VAL A 60 18.50 -23.14 3.14
CA VAL A 60 19.65 -23.64 2.38
C VAL A 60 19.81 -25.12 2.73
N LYS A 61 19.86 -25.98 1.70
CA LYS A 61 20.02 -27.43 1.89
C LYS A 61 21.17 -27.74 2.87
N GLY A 62 20.83 -28.32 4.00
CA GLY A 62 21.77 -28.99 4.90
C GLY A 62 22.26 -28.24 6.14
N THR A 63 21.92 -26.95 6.34
CA THR A 63 22.34 -26.22 7.56
C THR A 63 21.22 -25.30 8.04
N PRO A 64 20.78 -25.39 9.31
CA PRO A 64 19.82 -24.45 9.86
C PRO A 64 20.46 -23.07 9.96
N GLN A 65 20.12 -22.19 9.03
CA GLN A 65 20.56 -20.78 9.11
C GLN A 65 19.68 -20.01 10.11
N LYS A 66 20.33 -19.11 10.84
CA LYS A 66 19.65 -18.21 11.76
C LYS A 66 18.66 -17.34 10.98
N ALA A 67 17.38 -17.34 11.38
CA ALA A 67 16.35 -16.54 10.75
C ALA A 67 16.77 -15.06 10.66
N LYS A 68 16.70 -14.50 9.45
CA LYS A 68 17.07 -13.10 9.16
C LYS A 68 15.83 -12.23 9.08
N PRO A 69 15.92 -10.95 9.50
CA PRO A 69 14.83 -10.00 9.31
C PRO A 69 14.65 -9.69 7.82
N GLN A 70 13.43 -9.82 7.32
CA GLN A 70 13.07 -9.55 5.93
C GLN A 70 11.75 -8.78 5.87
N LEU A 71 11.67 -7.80 4.98
CA LEU A 71 10.41 -7.13 4.68
C LEU A 71 9.51 -8.11 3.94
N SER A 72 8.32 -8.35 4.49
CA SER A 72 7.33 -9.29 3.95
C SER A 72 6.02 -8.58 3.64
N VAL A 73 5.32 -9.04 2.61
CA VAL A 73 4.00 -8.57 2.22
C VAL A 73 2.94 -9.61 2.55
N LEU A 74 1.77 -9.15 2.99
CA LEU A 74 0.61 -10.01 3.24
C LEU A 74 -0.11 -10.28 1.93
N LEU A 75 -0.23 -11.55 1.56
CA LEU A 75 -0.96 -12.01 0.38
C LEU A 75 -1.98 -13.07 0.75
N TRP A 76 -3.05 -13.17 -0.04
CA TRP A 76 -4.02 -14.24 0.06
C TRP A 76 -4.12 -14.99 -1.26
N GLU A 77 -4.41 -16.29 -1.20
CA GLU A 77 -4.56 -17.16 -2.36
C GLU A 77 -5.99 -17.05 -2.91
N ARG A 78 -6.12 -16.79 -4.20
CA ARG A 78 -7.42 -16.62 -4.85
C ARG A 78 -8.17 -17.95 -4.92
N SER A 79 -9.41 -17.98 -4.42
CA SER A 79 -10.28 -19.15 -4.48
C SER A 79 -11.11 -19.23 -5.76
N GLN A 80 -11.19 -18.15 -6.57
CA GLN A 80 -12.07 -18.02 -7.73
C GLN A 80 -11.32 -17.60 -8.99
N ASP A 81 -11.88 -17.97 -10.15
CA ASP A 81 -11.44 -17.48 -11.45
C ASP A 81 -11.77 -15.98 -11.65
N PRO A 82 -11.06 -15.27 -12.52
CA PRO A 82 -9.85 -15.72 -13.20
C PRO A 82 -8.64 -15.82 -12.25
N GLN A 83 -7.65 -16.66 -12.62
CA GLN A 83 -6.39 -16.85 -11.89
C GLN A 83 -6.56 -17.47 -10.47
N ARG A 84 -7.42 -18.46 -10.35
CA ARG A 84 -7.54 -19.28 -9.12
C ARG A 84 -6.17 -19.86 -8.72
N GLY A 85 -5.86 -19.86 -7.42
CA GLY A 85 -4.58 -20.32 -6.87
C GLY A 85 -3.44 -19.31 -6.98
N ALA A 86 -3.62 -18.18 -7.67
CA ALA A 86 -2.61 -17.13 -7.71
C ALA A 86 -2.67 -16.26 -6.44
N TRP A 87 -1.51 -15.78 -6.01
CA TRP A 87 -1.39 -14.89 -4.86
C TRP A 87 -1.83 -13.47 -5.21
N SER A 88 -2.60 -12.85 -4.35
CA SER A 88 -3.20 -11.53 -4.56
C SER A 88 -3.03 -10.62 -3.36
N LEU A 89 -3.06 -9.33 -3.60
CA LEU A 89 -3.22 -8.33 -2.54
C LEU A 89 -4.62 -8.44 -1.92
N PRO A 90 -4.77 -8.34 -0.60
CA PRO A 90 -6.08 -8.24 0.02
C PRO A 90 -6.80 -6.97 -0.43
N GLY A 91 -8.10 -7.10 -0.70
CA GLY A 91 -8.93 -6.01 -1.19
C GLY A 91 -10.15 -6.52 -1.95
N GLY A 92 -10.86 -5.62 -2.60
CA GLY A 92 -12.05 -5.95 -3.37
C GLY A 92 -12.81 -4.72 -3.82
N ARG A 93 -14.01 -4.93 -4.37
CA ARG A 93 -14.84 -3.84 -4.91
C ARG A 93 -15.20 -2.83 -3.84
N LEU A 94 -15.10 -1.55 -4.19
CA LEU A 94 -15.66 -0.45 -3.44
C LEU A 94 -17.18 -0.54 -3.53
N ARG A 95 -17.88 -0.46 -2.38
CA ARG A 95 -19.34 -0.41 -2.32
C ARG A 95 -19.83 1.03 -2.51
N ASN A 96 -21.10 1.21 -2.90
CA ASN A 96 -21.66 2.54 -3.16
C ASN A 96 -21.87 3.38 -1.89
N ASP A 97 -21.90 2.74 -0.74
CA ASP A 97 -22.20 3.32 0.57
C ASP A 97 -20.96 3.48 1.48
N GLU A 98 -19.75 3.29 0.93
CA GLU A 98 -18.50 3.39 1.70
C GLU A 98 -17.47 4.27 1.00
N ASP A 99 -16.62 4.93 1.80
CA ASP A 99 -15.41 5.56 1.30
C ASP A 99 -14.24 4.54 1.16
N MET A 100 -13.18 4.95 0.46
CA MET A 100 -12.05 4.06 0.18
C MET A 100 -11.29 3.64 1.45
N THR A 101 -11.21 4.51 2.47
CA THR A 101 -10.50 4.21 3.72
C THR A 101 -11.29 3.20 4.55
N TYR A 102 -12.60 3.34 4.59
CA TYR A 102 -13.47 2.36 5.21
C TYR A 102 -13.40 1.02 4.46
N SER A 103 -13.51 1.07 3.13
CA SER A 103 -13.45 -0.12 2.27
C SER A 103 -12.18 -0.94 2.51
N VAL A 104 -11.00 -0.31 2.49
CA VAL A 104 -9.73 -1.03 2.69
C VAL A 104 -9.66 -1.69 4.06
N ARG A 105 -10.10 -1.00 5.12
CA ARG A 105 -10.13 -1.57 6.48
C ARG A 105 -11.10 -2.75 6.59
N ARG A 106 -12.30 -2.62 6.02
CA ARG A 106 -13.28 -3.70 5.96
C ARG A 106 -12.74 -4.92 5.20
N GLN A 107 -12.15 -4.70 4.03
CA GLN A 107 -11.56 -5.78 3.22
C GLN A 107 -10.42 -6.50 3.95
N LEU A 108 -9.57 -5.78 4.66
CA LEU A 108 -8.52 -6.38 5.47
C LEU A 108 -9.08 -7.21 6.64
N ALA A 109 -10.11 -6.70 7.32
CA ALA A 109 -10.76 -7.42 8.40
C ALA A 109 -11.51 -8.67 7.93
N GLU A 110 -12.30 -8.56 6.84
CA GLU A 110 -13.14 -9.64 6.32
C GLU A 110 -12.35 -10.75 5.62
N LYS A 111 -11.29 -10.41 4.85
CA LYS A 111 -10.58 -11.37 4.01
C LYS A 111 -9.35 -11.99 4.66
N VAL A 112 -8.62 -11.21 5.45
CA VAL A 112 -7.33 -11.63 5.99
C VAL A 112 -7.25 -11.49 7.51
N ASP A 113 -8.37 -11.20 8.16
CA ASP A 113 -8.53 -10.99 9.61
C ASP A 113 -7.50 -10.02 10.22
N LEU A 114 -7.08 -9.05 9.43
CA LEU A 114 -6.16 -8.01 9.87
C LEU A 114 -6.93 -6.73 10.25
N ARG A 115 -7.05 -6.46 11.56
CA ARG A 115 -7.82 -5.34 12.12
C ARG A 115 -6.95 -4.17 12.56
N GLU A 116 -5.70 -4.44 12.93
CA GLU A 116 -4.81 -3.45 13.49
C GLU A 116 -3.64 -3.14 12.53
N LEU A 117 -3.57 -1.88 12.14
CA LEU A 117 -2.47 -1.31 11.37
C LEU A 117 -1.90 -0.12 12.13
N ALA A 118 -0.59 -0.06 12.26
CA ALA A 118 0.08 1.11 12.86
C ALA A 118 0.12 2.31 11.90
N HIS A 119 0.04 2.04 10.59
CA HIS A 119 -0.04 3.08 9.55
C HIS A 119 -0.86 2.58 8.37
N LEU A 120 -1.67 3.47 7.79
CA LEU A 120 -2.42 3.23 6.56
C LEU A 120 -2.52 4.55 5.79
N GLU A 121 -2.07 4.55 4.54
CA GLU A 121 -2.17 5.72 3.65
C GLU A 121 -2.50 5.29 2.22
N GLN A 122 -3.15 6.16 1.47
CA GLN A 122 -3.35 5.96 0.04
C GLN A 122 -2.01 6.03 -0.68
N LEU A 123 -1.75 5.03 -1.52
CA LEU A 123 -0.49 4.89 -2.24
C LEU A 123 -0.57 5.48 -3.64
N ALA A 124 -1.42 4.91 -4.48
CA ALA A 124 -1.58 5.28 -5.88
C ALA A 124 -2.91 4.76 -6.46
N VAL A 125 -3.24 5.23 -7.65
CA VAL A 125 -4.35 4.71 -8.46
C VAL A 125 -3.76 4.02 -9.69
N PHE A 126 -4.22 2.80 -9.96
CA PHE A 126 -3.86 2.00 -11.12
C PHE A 126 -5.07 1.93 -12.04
N SER A 127 -4.95 2.48 -13.23
CA SER A 127 -6.08 2.68 -14.15
C SER A 127 -5.80 2.23 -15.58
N GLU A 128 -4.79 1.37 -15.80
CA GLU A 128 -4.53 0.81 -17.10
C GLU A 128 -5.78 0.10 -17.65
N PRO A 129 -6.24 0.40 -18.88
CA PRO A 129 -7.47 -0.18 -19.42
C PRO A 129 -7.52 -1.70 -19.42
N ALA A 130 -6.41 -2.35 -19.70
CA ALA A 130 -6.30 -3.80 -19.82
C ALA A 130 -5.80 -4.50 -18.54
N ARG A 131 -5.77 -3.80 -17.38
CA ARG A 131 -5.22 -4.38 -16.14
C ARG A 131 -5.98 -5.63 -15.65
N LEU A 132 -7.27 -5.73 -15.93
CA LEU A 132 -8.08 -6.93 -15.71
C LEU A 132 -8.82 -7.32 -16.98
N PRO A 133 -8.99 -8.62 -17.24
CA PRO A 133 -9.79 -9.07 -18.39
C PRO A 133 -11.27 -8.74 -18.18
N GLY A 134 -11.93 -8.30 -19.24
CA GLY A 134 -13.38 -8.09 -19.32
C GLY A 134 -13.85 -6.74 -18.84
N THR A 135 -14.01 -6.53 -17.56
CA THR A 135 -14.59 -5.30 -17.01
C THR A 135 -13.51 -4.22 -16.81
N ARG A 136 -13.80 -2.99 -17.27
CA ARG A 136 -12.97 -1.81 -16.91
C ARG A 136 -12.92 -1.65 -15.40
N MET A 137 -11.72 -1.76 -14.81
CA MET A 137 -11.52 -1.68 -13.36
C MET A 137 -10.45 -0.66 -13.02
N ILE A 138 -10.73 0.24 -12.10
CA ILE A 138 -9.75 1.15 -11.51
C ILE A 138 -9.42 0.64 -10.11
N ALA A 139 -8.15 0.58 -9.74
CA ALA A 139 -7.72 0.20 -8.39
C ALA A 139 -7.15 1.39 -7.65
N SER A 140 -7.71 1.73 -6.49
CA SER A 140 -7.06 2.57 -5.49
C SER A 140 -6.30 1.68 -4.52
N THR A 141 -4.97 1.87 -4.46
CA THR A 141 -4.11 1.08 -3.59
C THR A 141 -3.72 1.84 -2.33
N PHE A 142 -3.54 1.10 -1.25
CA PHE A 142 -3.13 1.62 0.06
C PHE A 142 -1.85 0.93 0.53
N LEU A 143 -0.99 1.67 1.22
CA LEU A 143 0.16 1.15 1.95
C LEU A 143 -0.23 0.98 3.42
N GLY A 144 -0.21 -0.26 3.91
CA GLY A 144 -0.43 -0.60 5.31
C GLY A 144 0.86 -1.10 5.97
N LEU A 145 1.06 -0.76 7.25
CA LEU A 145 2.22 -1.23 8.02
C LEU A 145 1.79 -1.87 9.33
N VAL A 146 2.38 -3.02 9.63
CA VAL A 146 2.14 -3.80 10.85
C VAL A 146 3.44 -3.88 11.65
N PRO A 147 3.43 -3.60 12.97
CA PRO A 147 4.63 -3.70 13.80
C PRO A 147 5.18 -5.13 13.84
N SER A 148 6.52 -5.25 13.86
CA SER A 148 7.20 -6.55 13.78
C SER A 148 6.82 -7.56 14.89
N PRO A 149 6.46 -7.19 16.13
CA PRO A 149 6.05 -8.17 17.12
C PRO A 149 4.59 -8.64 16.97
N ALA A 150 3.79 -8.00 16.14
CA ALA A 150 2.39 -8.40 15.94
C ALA A 150 2.31 -9.74 15.20
N THR A 151 1.52 -10.65 15.72
CA THR A 151 1.28 -11.99 15.16
C THR A 151 -0.22 -12.19 14.95
N PRO A 152 -0.82 -11.54 13.92
CA PRO A 152 -2.24 -11.73 13.63
C PRO A 152 -2.51 -13.21 13.28
N GLU A 153 -3.64 -13.72 13.72
CA GLU A 153 -4.14 -15.01 13.30
C GLU A 153 -4.69 -14.87 11.88
N LEU A 154 -4.01 -15.50 10.92
CA LEU A 154 -4.36 -15.39 9.51
C LEU A 154 -5.19 -16.59 9.06
N PRO A 155 -6.16 -16.40 8.14
CA PRO A 155 -6.84 -17.49 7.46
C PRO A 155 -5.86 -18.44 6.74
N PRO A 156 -6.25 -19.70 6.50
CA PRO A 156 -5.35 -20.71 5.89
C PRO A 156 -4.84 -20.35 4.50
N ASP A 157 -5.60 -19.54 3.75
CA ASP A 157 -5.28 -19.04 2.41
C ASP A 157 -4.47 -17.74 2.43
N THR A 158 -4.07 -17.26 3.61
CA THR A 158 -3.37 -15.98 3.78
C THR A 158 -2.00 -16.20 4.40
N ARG A 159 -0.97 -15.57 3.82
CA ARG A 159 0.43 -15.71 4.29
C ARG A 159 1.24 -14.44 4.08
N TRP A 160 2.28 -14.31 4.92
CA TRP A 160 3.34 -13.33 4.72
C TRP A 160 4.40 -13.89 3.78
N HIS A 161 4.68 -13.18 2.70
CA HIS A 161 5.70 -13.55 1.72
C HIS A 161 6.86 -12.56 1.77
N PRO A 162 8.12 -13.04 1.95
CA PRO A 162 9.29 -12.17 1.87
C PRO A 162 9.42 -11.56 0.47
N LEU A 163 9.79 -10.27 0.40
CA LEU A 163 9.86 -9.57 -0.88
C LEU A 163 10.95 -10.10 -1.83
N ASN A 164 11.99 -10.73 -1.30
CA ASN A 164 13.06 -11.34 -2.09
C ASN A 164 12.66 -12.70 -2.73
N THR A 165 11.56 -13.28 -2.31
CA THR A 165 11.03 -14.57 -2.81
C THR A 165 9.53 -14.48 -3.06
N LEU A 166 9.08 -13.38 -3.68
CA LEU A 166 7.66 -13.21 -4.02
C LEU A 166 7.20 -14.31 -4.98
N PRO A 167 6.04 -14.92 -4.71
CA PRO A 167 5.43 -15.85 -5.65
C PRO A 167 4.90 -15.11 -6.89
N SER A 168 4.49 -15.86 -7.90
CA SER A 168 3.72 -15.30 -9.01
C SER A 168 2.42 -14.69 -8.48
N MET A 169 2.18 -13.43 -8.82
CA MET A 169 1.03 -12.68 -8.34
C MET A 169 -0.03 -12.53 -9.44
N ALA A 170 -1.28 -12.47 -9.01
CA ALA A 170 -2.41 -12.24 -9.92
C ALA A 170 -2.34 -10.84 -10.53
N PHE A 171 -2.76 -10.73 -11.77
CA PHE A 171 -2.93 -9.47 -12.50
C PHE A 171 -1.68 -8.57 -12.44
N ASP A 172 -1.90 -7.29 -12.14
CA ASP A 172 -0.89 -6.25 -11.96
C ASP A 172 -0.49 -6.03 -10.48
N HIS A 173 -0.77 -6.98 -9.59
CA HIS A 173 -0.50 -6.83 -8.16
C HIS A 173 1.01 -6.78 -7.83
N GLY A 174 1.86 -7.45 -8.61
CA GLY A 174 3.32 -7.40 -8.44
C GLY A 174 3.89 -5.99 -8.57
N PRO A 175 3.62 -5.26 -9.66
CA PRO A 175 3.93 -3.83 -9.80
C PRO A 175 3.45 -2.96 -8.64
N MET A 176 2.26 -3.20 -8.08
CA MET A 176 1.75 -2.46 -6.92
C MET A 176 2.61 -2.68 -5.68
N VAL A 177 3.08 -3.91 -5.42
CA VAL A 177 4.01 -4.22 -4.32
C VAL A 177 5.34 -3.48 -4.50
N THR A 178 5.86 -3.46 -5.72
CA THR A 178 7.10 -2.73 -6.06
C THR A 178 6.95 -1.23 -5.80
N HIS A 179 5.84 -0.64 -6.22
CA HIS A 179 5.53 0.78 -5.98
C HIS A 179 5.41 1.09 -4.48
N ALA A 180 4.73 0.24 -3.71
CA ALA A 180 4.59 0.38 -2.26
C ALA A 180 5.94 0.29 -1.55
N ARG A 181 6.82 -0.64 -1.94
CA ARG A 181 8.18 -0.74 -1.41
C ARG A 181 8.97 0.54 -1.67
N ALA A 182 8.94 1.04 -2.89
CA ALA A 182 9.64 2.28 -3.25
C ALA A 182 9.15 3.48 -2.41
N ARG A 183 7.82 3.59 -2.21
CA ARG A 183 7.22 4.62 -1.33
C ARG A 183 7.69 4.48 0.12
N LEU A 184 7.70 3.26 0.67
CA LEU A 184 8.15 3.02 2.04
C LEU A 184 9.63 3.36 2.21
N VAL A 185 10.49 2.91 1.30
CA VAL A 185 11.94 3.22 1.29
C VAL A 185 12.17 4.72 1.25
N ALA A 186 11.50 5.45 0.37
CA ALA A 186 11.59 6.91 0.30
C ALA A 186 11.20 7.56 1.63
N LYS A 187 10.07 7.17 2.22
CA LYS A 187 9.59 7.72 3.51
C LYS A 187 10.51 7.43 4.68
N MET A 188 11.24 6.31 4.69
CA MET A 188 12.24 6.01 5.71
C MET A 188 13.37 7.06 5.76
N SER A 189 13.64 7.75 4.65
CA SER A 189 14.72 8.75 4.58
C SER A 189 14.35 10.11 5.18
N TYR A 190 13.07 10.52 5.13
CA TYR A 190 12.65 11.87 5.52
C TYR A 190 11.52 11.95 6.55
N THR A 191 10.99 10.80 6.99
CA THR A 191 9.92 10.75 8.01
C THR A 191 10.30 9.83 9.16
N ASN A 192 9.43 9.81 10.18
CA ASN A 192 9.51 8.86 11.30
C ASN A 192 8.79 7.54 11.03
N ILE A 193 8.43 7.18 9.79
CA ILE A 193 7.54 6.04 9.45
C ILE A 193 7.98 4.69 10.04
N GLY A 194 9.25 4.56 10.40
CA GLY A 194 9.78 3.37 11.08
C GLY A 194 9.03 2.99 12.37
N PHE A 195 8.29 3.95 12.98
CA PHE A 195 7.45 3.67 14.15
C PHE A 195 6.39 2.60 13.86
N ALA A 196 5.87 2.58 12.65
CA ALA A 196 4.81 1.67 12.25
C ALA A 196 5.29 0.23 11.98
N LEU A 197 6.61 0.01 11.91
CA LEU A 197 7.22 -1.31 11.76
C LEU A 197 7.88 -1.81 13.06
N ALA A 198 8.17 -0.91 14.00
CA ALA A 198 8.88 -1.23 15.23
C ALA A 198 7.94 -1.59 16.38
N PRO A 199 8.41 -2.35 17.38
CA PRO A 199 7.73 -2.47 18.66
C PRO A 199 7.66 -1.12 19.39
N LYS A 200 6.82 -1.02 20.42
CA LYS A 200 6.70 0.20 21.25
C LYS A 200 8.03 0.60 21.87
N GLU A 201 8.77 -0.39 22.38
CA GLU A 201 10.13 -0.23 22.89
C GLU A 201 11.04 -1.25 22.21
N PHE A 202 12.28 -0.85 21.91
CA PHE A 202 13.21 -1.69 21.15
C PHE A 202 14.66 -1.42 21.49
N ALA A 203 15.48 -2.45 21.39
CA ALA A 203 16.94 -2.30 21.34
C ALA A 203 17.35 -1.73 19.98
N LEU A 204 18.47 -1.03 19.94
CA LEU A 204 18.98 -0.43 18.69
C LEU A 204 19.27 -1.47 17.59
N SER A 205 19.64 -2.70 17.99
CA SER A 205 19.80 -3.82 17.06
C SER A 205 18.50 -4.20 16.35
N THR A 206 17.35 -4.15 17.04
CA THR A 206 16.04 -4.39 16.44
C THR A 206 15.71 -3.30 15.42
N LEU A 207 15.97 -2.03 15.75
CA LEU A 207 15.71 -0.93 14.84
C LEU A 207 16.61 -1.01 13.60
N ARG A 208 17.90 -1.32 13.78
CA ARG A 208 18.83 -1.59 12.67
C ARG A 208 18.31 -2.70 11.76
N ASP A 209 17.84 -3.79 12.33
CA ASP A 209 17.30 -4.94 11.58
C ASP A 209 16.07 -4.52 10.76
N ILE A 210 15.16 -3.69 11.32
CA ILE A 210 13.98 -3.16 10.63
C ILE A 210 14.40 -2.26 9.46
N TYR A 211 15.31 -1.32 9.70
CA TYR A 211 15.80 -0.42 8.64
C TYR A 211 16.54 -1.21 7.56
N GLY A 212 17.41 -2.15 7.95
CA GLY A 212 18.15 -2.98 6.99
C GLY A 212 17.22 -3.84 6.11
N ALA A 213 16.21 -4.48 6.71
CA ALA A 213 15.23 -5.28 5.98
C ALA A 213 14.39 -4.42 5.01
N THR A 214 14.02 -3.20 5.40
CA THR A 214 13.22 -2.29 4.57
C THR A 214 14.03 -1.69 3.43
N LEU A 215 15.24 -1.19 3.73
CA LEU A 215 16.11 -0.53 2.77
C LEU A 215 16.80 -1.52 1.81
N GLY A 216 16.96 -2.78 2.23
CA GLY A 216 17.58 -3.83 1.42
C GLY A 216 19.11 -3.85 1.48
N TYR A 217 19.74 -3.13 2.43
CA TYR A 217 21.18 -3.14 2.68
C TYR A 217 21.50 -3.10 4.18
N GLN A 218 22.73 -3.41 4.53
CA GLN A 218 23.17 -3.37 5.93
C GLN A 218 23.26 -1.93 6.43
N VAL A 219 22.63 -1.66 7.56
CA VAL A 219 22.62 -0.36 8.22
C VAL A 219 23.56 -0.39 9.44
N ASP A 220 24.41 0.60 9.58
CA ASP A 220 25.22 0.77 10.79
C ASP A 220 24.35 1.29 11.94
N ALA A 221 24.35 0.59 13.06
CA ALA A 221 23.49 0.88 14.19
C ALA A 221 23.83 2.23 14.86
N THR A 222 25.12 2.56 14.97
CA THR A 222 25.59 3.79 15.62
C THR A 222 25.21 5.01 14.76
N ASN A 223 25.44 4.92 13.45
CA ASN A 223 25.07 5.98 12.53
C ASN A 223 23.52 6.17 12.50
N LEU A 224 22.76 5.08 12.44
CA LEU A 224 21.30 5.13 12.51
C LEU A 224 20.81 5.85 13.77
N GLN A 225 21.32 5.46 14.95
CA GLN A 225 20.99 6.12 16.21
C GLN A 225 21.31 7.60 16.16
N ARG A 226 22.51 7.98 15.72
CA ARG A 226 22.95 9.38 15.65
C ARG A 226 22.04 10.21 14.75
N VAL A 227 21.66 9.69 13.57
CA VAL A 227 20.78 10.38 12.63
C VAL A 227 19.38 10.55 13.22
N LEU A 228 18.78 9.48 13.75
CA LEU A 228 17.41 9.52 14.26
C LEU A 228 17.31 10.34 15.56
N ALA A 229 18.31 10.28 16.44
CA ALA A 229 18.36 11.11 17.65
C ALA A 229 18.49 12.60 17.31
N ARG A 230 19.38 12.96 16.35
CA ARG A 230 19.53 14.35 15.90
C ARG A 230 18.23 14.92 15.30
N ARG A 231 17.43 14.09 14.64
CA ARG A 231 16.10 14.46 14.12
C ARG A 231 14.98 14.37 15.16
N SER A 232 15.31 14.07 16.42
CA SER A 232 14.34 13.86 17.50
C SER A 232 13.28 12.80 17.18
N VAL A 233 13.65 11.77 16.41
CA VAL A 233 12.77 10.68 16.02
C VAL A 233 12.68 9.59 17.09
N ILE A 234 13.79 9.33 17.79
CA ILE A 234 13.88 8.35 18.87
C ILE A 234 14.46 8.96 20.13
N ILE A 235 14.03 8.43 21.27
CA ILE A 235 14.60 8.75 22.59
C ILE A 235 14.88 7.46 23.36
N GLN A 236 15.85 7.53 24.27
CA GLN A 236 16.13 6.44 25.21
C GLN A 236 15.06 6.42 26.30
N THR A 237 14.55 5.23 26.67
CA THR A 237 13.50 5.07 27.68
C THR A 237 14.01 5.14 29.11
N GLY A 238 15.32 5.01 29.31
CA GLY A 238 15.93 4.87 30.65
C GLY A 238 15.92 3.40 31.16
N THR A 239 15.28 2.49 30.41
CA THR A 239 15.23 1.07 30.72
C THR A 239 16.22 0.26 29.88
N VAL A 240 16.45 -0.99 30.26
CA VAL A 240 17.31 -1.92 29.54
C VAL A 240 16.54 -3.20 29.20
N ALA A 241 16.91 -3.84 28.09
CA ALA A 241 16.37 -5.13 27.72
C ALA A 241 16.74 -6.18 28.75
N GLN A 242 15.87 -7.19 28.95
CA GLN A 242 16.22 -8.35 29.77
C GLN A 242 17.44 -9.07 29.17
N SER A 243 18.36 -9.49 30.01
CA SER A 243 19.54 -10.25 29.58
C SER A 243 19.09 -11.55 28.92
N GLY A 244 19.56 -11.79 27.68
CA GLY A 244 19.32 -13.04 26.97
C GLY A 244 20.09 -14.22 27.61
N ARG A 245 19.71 -15.47 27.27
CA ARG A 245 20.38 -16.71 27.76
C ARG A 245 21.88 -16.75 27.47
N SER A 246 22.39 -16.00 26.51
CA SER A 246 23.82 -15.97 26.13
C SER A 246 24.66 -15.00 26.96
N GLY A 247 24.09 -14.35 27.99
CA GLY A 247 24.78 -13.35 28.79
C GLY A 247 25.09 -12.07 27.99
N GLY A 248 25.74 -11.10 28.61
CA GLY A 248 26.13 -9.84 28.04
C GLY A 248 25.50 -8.64 28.76
N ARG A 249 26.05 -7.44 28.53
CA ARG A 249 25.50 -6.21 29.10
C ARG A 249 24.10 -5.95 28.51
N PRO A 250 23.06 -5.74 29.35
CA PRO A 250 21.72 -5.41 28.88
C PRO A 250 21.72 -4.20 27.95
N ALA A 251 21.04 -4.30 26.81
CA ALA A 251 20.98 -3.24 25.84
C ALA A 251 19.99 -2.15 26.29
N ALA A 252 20.35 -0.88 26.13
CA ALA A 252 19.44 0.23 26.35
C ALA A 252 18.25 0.14 25.41
N LEU A 253 17.06 0.48 25.93
CA LEU A 253 15.83 0.53 25.15
C LEU A 253 15.55 1.94 24.67
N TYR A 254 14.98 2.01 23.49
CA TYR A 254 14.54 3.22 22.80
C TYR A 254 13.08 3.12 22.43
N ARG A 255 12.44 4.25 22.19
CA ARG A 255 11.11 4.34 21.60
C ARG A 255 11.06 5.48 20.59
N PHE A 256 10.12 5.44 19.67
CA PHE A 256 9.80 6.58 18.83
C PHE A 256 9.17 7.70 19.68
N THR A 257 9.48 8.95 19.33
CA THR A 257 8.93 10.12 20.03
C THR A 257 7.47 10.37 19.69
N ASP A 258 7.05 9.87 18.51
CA ASP A 258 5.71 10.05 17.98
C ASP A 258 5.24 8.77 17.28
N SER A 259 3.95 8.44 17.45
CA SER A 259 3.26 7.33 16.77
C SER A 259 2.41 7.78 15.59
N GLN A 260 2.49 9.04 15.20
CA GLN A 260 1.90 9.60 14.00
C GLN A 260 2.98 9.95 12.98
N LEU A 261 2.64 9.81 11.69
CA LEU A 261 3.57 10.13 10.62
C LEU A 261 3.86 11.63 10.59
N ARG A 262 5.16 11.98 10.63
CA ARG A 262 5.61 13.35 10.44
C ARG A 262 6.87 13.41 9.59
N VAL A 263 7.04 14.51 8.87
CA VAL A 263 8.29 14.84 8.17
C VAL A 263 9.33 15.24 9.21
N THR A 264 10.54 14.68 9.12
CA THR A 264 11.66 14.90 10.03
C THR A 264 12.88 15.51 9.33
N ASP A 265 12.83 15.58 8.00
CA ASP A 265 13.85 16.18 7.14
C ASP A 265 13.18 16.77 5.89
N GLU A 266 13.00 18.08 5.88
CA GLU A 266 12.29 18.77 4.78
C GLU A 266 13.10 18.77 3.47
N PHE A 267 14.44 18.84 3.53
CA PHE A 267 15.29 18.79 2.34
C PHE A 267 15.23 17.42 1.67
N ALA A 268 15.33 16.34 2.45
CA ALA A 268 15.16 15.00 1.92
C ALA A 268 13.74 14.74 1.40
N ALA A 269 12.71 15.36 2.01
CA ALA A 269 11.34 15.30 1.53
C ALA A 269 11.16 16.00 0.18
N ALA A 270 11.80 17.16 -0.03
CA ALA A 270 11.77 17.87 -1.32
C ALA A 270 12.44 17.04 -2.42
N ALA A 271 13.65 16.52 -2.16
CA ALA A 271 14.36 15.65 -3.11
C ALA A 271 13.56 14.38 -3.46
N ALA A 272 12.87 13.75 -2.49
CA ALA A 272 12.03 12.58 -2.74
C ALA A 272 10.81 12.92 -3.62
N ARG A 273 10.23 14.12 -3.50
CA ARG A 273 9.13 14.59 -4.36
C ARG A 273 9.59 14.77 -5.81
N GLU A 274 10.75 15.39 -6.03
CA GLU A 274 11.32 15.59 -7.37
C GLU A 274 11.56 14.26 -8.09
N LEU A 275 12.13 13.26 -7.40
CA LEU A 275 12.35 11.93 -7.95
C LEU A 275 11.03 11.23 -8.33
N THR A 276 10.00 11.37 -7.51
CA THR A 276 8.67 10.79 -7.79
C THR A 276 8.04 11.47 -9.01
N THR A 277 8.12 12.80 -9.12
CA THR A 277 7.59 13.56 -10.26
C THR A 277 8.30 13.20 -11.55
N ARG A 278 9.63 13.06 -11.52
CA ARG A 278 10.44 12.67 -12.68
C ARG A 278 10.12 11.27 -13.17
N SER A 279 9.98 10.31 -12.27
CA SER A 279 9.58 8.93 -12.60
C SER A 279 8.17 8.85 -13.21
N LEU A 280 7.23 9.68 -12.74
CA LEU A 280 5.90 9.77 -13.34
C LEU A 280 5.95 10.37 -14.75
N LEU A 281 6.74 11.43 -14.97
CA LEU A 281 6.88 12.04 -16.28
C LEU A 281 7.52 11.10 -17.30
N GLU A 282 8.52 10.32 -16.91
CA GLU A 282 9.15 9.31 -17.78
C GLU A 282 8.17 8.19 -18.17
N HIS A 283 7.18 7.87 -17.31
CA HIS A 283 6.16 6.84 -17.60
C HIS A 283 5.04 7.34 -18.53
N TYR A 284 4.82 8.66 -18.65
CA TYR A 284 3.80 9.26 -19.52
C TYR A 284 4.34 9.73 -20.88
N LEU A 285 5.67 9.68 -21.10
CA LEU A 285 6.30 10.15 -22.34
C LEU A 285 6.71 9.02 -23.29
N TYR A 286 6.41 7.77 -22.93
CA TYR A 286 6.56 6.56 -23.76
C TYR A 286 5.26 5.75 -23.70
#